data_e73663ab7ad3400e1116d7a5ffab0692
#
_entry.id   e73663ab7ad3400e1116d7a5ffab0692
#
_cell.length_a   1.000
_cell.length_b   1.000
_cell.length_c   1.000
_cell.angle_alpha   90.00
_cell.angle_beta   90.00
_cell.angle_gamma   90.00
#
_symmetry.space_group_name_H-M   'P 1'
#
loop_
_entity.id
_entity.type
_entity.pdbx_description
1 polymer ?
#
loop_
_entity_poly.entity_id
_entity_poly.type
_entity_poly.pdbx_seq_one_letter_code
_entity_poly.pdbx_strand_id
1 'polypeptide(L)'
;MYQFVRALRYKDTSAFKEQFRSIDLLMIDDVQFIGGREATQEEFFHTFNALVDQGRQIVLSADKSPSDLEGVEDRLKSRLNCGLVADIHATTYELRLAILESKAEKMRMNAPSKVLEFLAHKITANVRELEGALNRVAAHTQLVGRSEERRVGKECRSRW
;
A
#
# COMPACT_ATOMS: atom_id res chain seq x y z
N MET A 1 -7.35 7.67 6.63
CA MET A 1 -8.79 7.56 6.32
C MET A 1 -9.65 7.08 7.50
N TYR A 2 -9.35 5.95 8.15
CA TYR A 2 -10.19 5.40 9.23
C TYR A 2 -10.39 6.36 10.41
N GLN A 3 -9.35 7.07 10.85
CA GLN A 3 -9.45 8.05 11.94
C GLN A 3 -10.31 9.26 11.54
N PHE A 4 -10.20 9.75 10.30
CA PHE A 4 -11.01 10.85 9.78
C PHE A 4 -12.51 10.48 9.74
N VAL A 5 -12.84 9.31 9.17
CA VAL A 5 -14.23 8.82 9.12
C VAL A 5 -14.78 8.52 10.51
N ARG A 6 -13.94 8.03 11.44
CA ARG A 6 -14.32 7.77 12.82
C ARG A 6 -14.63 9.06 13.58
N ALA A 7 -13.82 10.09 13.43
CA ALA A 7 -14.03 11.38 14.08
C ALA A 7 -15.30 12.10 13.61
N LEU A 8 -15.63 11.96 12.32
CA LEU A 8 -16.90 12.46 11.78
C LEU A 8 -18.14 11.75 12.40
N ARG A 9 -18.01 10.48 12.79
CA ARG A 9 -19.12 9.72 13.43
C ARG A 9 -19.37 10.09 14.88
N TYR A 10 -18.36 10.50 15.65
CA TYR A 10 -18.44 10.67 17.10
C TYR A 10 -18.73 12.08 17.58
N LYS A 11 -19.23 12.99 16.71
CA LYS A 11 -19.70 14.37 17.07
C LYS A 11 -18.70 15.29 17.81
N ASP A 12 -17.48 14.85 18.06
CA ASP A 12 -16.45 15.73 18.65
C ASP A 12 -15.65 16.41 17.54
N THR A 13 -16.43 17.06 16.65
CA THR A 13 -15.96 17.49 15.34
C THR A 13 -15.15 18.79 15.38
N SER A 14 -15.38 19.68 16.35
CA SER A 14 -14.72 21.00 16.37
C SER A 14 -13.22 20.88 16.69
N ALA A 15 -12.87 20.22 17.78
CA ALA A 15 -11.46 20.03 18.18
C ALA A 15 -10.68 19.20 17.15
N PHE A 16 -11.32 18.18 16.58
CA PHE A 16 -10.71 17.36 15.53
C PHE A 16 -10.50 18.16 14.23
N LYS A 17 -11.48 18.99 13.83
CA LYS A 17 -11.37 19.88 12.68
C LYS A 17 -10.24 20.90 12.84
N GLU A 18 -10.12 21.51 14.02
CA GLU A 18 -9.02 22.42 14.34
C GLU A 18 -7.67 21.72 14.28
N GLN A 19 -7.57 20.51 14.83
CA GLN A 19 -6.35 19.72 14.78
C GLN A 19 -5.92 19.43 13.34
N PHE A 20 -6.85 19.03 12.45
CA PHE A 20 -6.53 18.76 11.05
C PHE A 20 -6.22 20.02 10.23
N ARG A 21 -6.73 21.16 10.62
CA ARG A 21 -6.45 22.46 9.96
C ARG A 21 -5.16 23.11 10.43
N SER A 22 -4.55 22.61 11.51
CA SER A 22 -3.30 23.15 12.07
C SER A 22 -2.05 22.34 11.73
N ILE A 23 -2.17 21.27 10.93
CA ILE A 23 -1.04 20.42 10.55
C ILE A 23 -0.23 21.02 9.41
N ASP A 24 1.05 20.72 9.34
CA ASP A 24 1.94 21.15 8.25
C ASP A 24 1.86 20.25 7.03
N LEU A 25 1.52 18.97 7.24
CA LEU A 25 1.40 17.96 6.19
C LEU A 25 0.18 17.07 6.43
N LEU A 26 -0.72 16.98 5.44
CA LEU A 26 -1.80 16.02 5.40
C LEU A 26 -1.47 14.91 4.41
N MET A 27 -1.44 13.67 4.87
CA MET A 27 -1.30 12.49 4.02
C MET A 27 -2.54 11.61 4.12
N ILE A 28 -3.17 11.32 2.99
CA ILE A 28 -4.35 10.43 2.92
C ILE A 28 -4.10 9.39 1.85
N ASP A 29 -4.17 8.14 2.27
CA ASP A 29 -4.09 6.98 1.39
C ASP A 29 -5.49 6.51 0.97
N ASP A 30 -5.63 6.11 -0.28
CA ASP A 30 -6.85 5.58 -0.85
C ASP A 30 -8.05 6.57 -0.77
N VAL A 31 -7.90 7.78 -1.32
CA VAL A 31 -8.92 8.83 -1.26
C VAL A 31 -10.24 8.42 -1.93
N GLN A 32 -10.25 7.46 -2.86
CA GLN A 32 -11.47 6.93 -3.49
C GLN A 32 -12.53 6.42 -2.48
N PHE A 33 -12.13 6.04 -1.25
CA PHE A 33 -13.07 5.58 -0.23
C PHE A 33 -14.01 6.66 0.34
N ILE A 34 -13.82 7.93 -0.03
CA ILE A 34 -14.80 8.98 0.29
C ILE A 34 -15.98 8.98 -0.71
N GLY A 35 -15.84 8.30 -1.85
CA GLY A 35 -16.90 8.19 -2.86
C GLY A 35 -18.24 7.75 -2.27
N GLY A 36 -19.33 8.37 -2.71
CA GLY A 36 -20.70 8.09 -2.24
C GLY A 36 -21.01 8.53 -0.80
N ARG A 37 -20.13 9.30 -0.14
CA ARG A 37 -20.31 9.78 1.25
C ARG A 37 -20.31 11.30 1.30
N GLU A 38 -21.43 11.91 0.93
CA GLU A 38 -21.57 13.38 0.78
C GLU A 38 -21.03 14.17 1.98
N ALA A 39 -21.49 13.86 3.20
CA ALA A 39 -21.01 14.55 4.41
C ALA A 39 -19.49 14.42 4.64
N THR A 40 -18.88 13.30 4.24
CA THR A 40 -17.43 13.12 4.32
C THR A 40 -16.71 13.93 3.25
N GLN A 41 -17.25 13.99 2.05
CA GLN A 41 -16.68 14.76 0.94
C GLN A 41 -16.75 16.26 1.24
N GLU A 42 -17.87 16.74 1.78
CA GLU A 42 -18.03 18.15 2.17
C GLU A 42 -16.99 18.56 3.21
N GLU A 43 -16.85 17.77 4.27
CA GLU A 43 -15.87 18.08 5.33
C GLU A 43 -14.42 17.97 4.83
N PHE A 44 -14.14 16.98 3.98
CA PHE A 44 -12.84 16.85 3.33
C PHE A 44 -12.55 18.07 2.44
N PHE A 45 -13.53 18.54 1.68
CA PHE A 45 -13.41 19.72 0.83
C PHE A 45 -13.05 20.97 1.63
N HIS A 46 -13.73 21.19 2.77
CA HIS A 46 -13.43 22.32 3.66
C HIS A 46 -12.04 22.22 4.28
N THR A 47 -11.65 21.03 4.72
CA THR A 47 -10.31 20.78 5.29
C THR A 47 -9.23 20.99 4.25
N PHE A 48 -9.42 20.46 3.04
CA PHE A 48 -8.51 20.61 1.91
C PHE A 48 -8.28 22.10 1.57
N ASN A 49 -9.37 22.86 1.40
CA ASN A 49 -9.25 24.29 1.12
C ASN A 49 -8.54 25.06 2.22
N ALA A 50 -8.88 24.80 3.49
CA ALA A 50 -8.24 25.47 4.62
C ALA A 50 -6.71 25.22 4.67
N LEU A 51 -6.26 24.02 4.31
CA LEU A 51 -4.83 23.68 4.24
C LEU A 51 -4.15 24.33 3.04
N VAL A 52 -4.80 24.33 1.88
CA VAL A 52 -4.28 25.01 0.67
C VAL A 52 -4.14 26.51 0.90
N ASP A 53 -5.15 27.15 1.48
CA ASP A 53 -5.14 28.59 1.77
C ASP A 53 -4.03 28.96 2.77
N GLN A 54 -3.64 28.06 3.65
CA GLN A 54 -2.51 28.21 4.58
C GLN A 54 -1.15 27.80 3.98
N GLY A 55 -1.11 27.40 2.72
CA GLY A 55 0.12 26.93 2.06
C GLY A 55 0.67 25.61 2.63
N ARG A 56 -0.19 24.79 3.24
CA ARG A 56 0.22 23.49 3.82
C ARG A 56 0.34 22.41 2.75
N GLN A 57 1.20 21.45 2.99
CA GLN A 57 1.42 20.34 2.06
C GLN A 57 0.33 19.27 2.19
N ILE A 58 -0.21 18.84 1.04
CA ILE A 58 -1.17 17.72 0.98
C ILE A 58 -0.61 16.67 0.04
N VAL A 59 -0.65 15.41 0.47
CA VAL A 59 -0.28 14.23 -0.33
C VAL A 59 -1.42 13.23 -0.29
N LEU A 60 -1.94 12.88 -1.45
CA LEU A 60 -3.06 11.96 -1.58
C LEU A 60 -2.68 10.80 -2.48
N SER A 61 -3.15 9.60 -2.17
CA SER A 61 -3.10 8.47 -3.10
C SER A 61 -4.51 8.08 -3.54
N ALA A 62 -4.62 7.53 -4.73
CA ALA A 62 -5.84 6.96 -5.29
C ALA A 62 -5.51 5.80 -6.24
N ASP A 63 -6.50 4.96 -6.50
CA ASP A 63 -6.41 3.87 -7.48
C ASP A 63 -6.70 4.29 -8.92
N LYS A 64 -7.24 5.51 -9.09
CA LYS A 64 -7.58 6.12 -10.38
C LYS A 64 -7.14 7.58 -10.41
N SER A 65 -7.08 8.16 -11.61
CA SER A 65 -6.87 9.60 -11.75
C SER A 65 -8.01 10.38 -11.07
N PRO A 66 -7.76 11.61 -10.58
CA PRO A 66 -8.80 12.40 -9.93
C PRO A 66 -10.06 12.57 -10.76
N SER A 67 -9.94 12.66 -12.09
CA SER A 67 -11.08 12.79 -13.02
C SER A 67 -11.95 11.54 -13.04
N ASP A 68 -11.36 10.36 -12.84
CA ASP A 68 -12.00 9.06 -12.97
C ASP A 68 -12.53 8.50 -11.64
N LEU A 69 -12.40 9.25 -10.55
CA LEU A 69 -12.89 8.84 -9.24
C LEU A 69 -14.44 8.78 -9.24
N GLU A 70 -14.97 7.58 -9.02
CA GLU A 70 -16.41 7.34 -8.99
C GLU A 70 -17.04 7.80 -7.66
N GLY A 71 -18.24 8.39 -7.72
CA GLY A 71 -18.96 8.84 -6.52
C GLY A 71 -18.33 10.03 -5.80
N VAL A 72 -17.31 10.67 -6.39
CA VAL A 72 -16.68 11.89 -5.88
C VAL A 72 -17.25 13.08 -6.62
N GLU A 73 -17.62 14.13 -5.89
CA GLU A 73 -18.20 15.36 -6.45
C GLU A 73 -17.21 16.10 -7.38
N ASP A 74 -17.72 16.69 -8.46
CA ASP A 74 -16.90 17.37 -9.47
C ASP A 74 -16.08 18.54 -8.90
N ARG A 75 -16.65 19.27 -7.92
CA ARG A 75 -15.92 20.32 -7.21
C ARG A 75 -14.67 19.82 -6.50
N LEU A 76 -14.74 18.61 -5.92
CA LEU A 76 -13.62 17.98 -5.25
C LEU A 76 -12.62 17.41 -6.25
N LYS A 77 -13.08 16.76 -7.33
CA LYS A 77 -12.21 16.31 -8.43
C LYS A 77 -11.40 17.46 -9.01
N SER A 78 -12.05 18.62 -9.24
CA SER A 78 -11.38 19.82 -9.71
C SER A 78 -10.25 20.27 -8.78
N ARG A 79 -10.48 20.24 -7.46
CA ARG A 79 -9.45 20.58 -6.47
C ARG A 79 -8.30 19.58 -6.44
N LEU A 80 -8.60 18.29 -6.53
CA LEU A 80 -7.58 17.24 -6.59
C LEU A 80 -6.69 17.36 -7.83
N ASN A 81 -7.23 17.85 -8.94
CA ASN A 81 -6.48 18.12 -10.17
C ASN A 81 -5.65 19.42 -10.14
N CYS A 82 -5.84 20.31 -9.17
CA CYS A 82 -5.11 21.58 -9.12
C CYS A 82 -3.62 21.44 -8.72
N GLY A 83 -3.22 20.28 -8.20
CA GLY A 83 -1.85 19.99 -7.77
C GLY A 83 -1.04 19.19 -8.81
N LEU A 84 0.09 18.68 -8.37
CA LEU A 84 0.87 17.72 -9.14
C LEU A 84 0.18 16.34 -9.09
N VAL A 85 -0.27 15.85 -10.22
CA VAL A 85 -0.78 14.49 -10.37
C VAL A 85 0.32 13.65 -11.01
N ALA A 86 0.73 12.57 -10.34
CA ALA A 86 1.75 11.66 -10.81
C ALA A 86 1.19 10.23 -10.88
N ASP A 87 1.32 9.60 -12.05
CA ASP A 87 0.86 8.24 -12.26
C ASP A 87 1.95 7.23 -11.88
N ILE A 88 1.56 6.21 -11.12
CA ILE A 88 2.41 5.06 -10.82
C ILE A 88 2.02 3.93 -11.80
N HIS A 89 2.86 3.72 -12.80
CA HIS A 89 2.63 2.70 -13.81
C HIS A 89 2.84 1.27 -13.29
N ALA A 90 2.30 0.31 -14.03
CA ALA A 90 2.54 -1.11 -13.78
C ALA A 90 4.05 -1.43 -13.80
N THR A 91 4.47 -2.33 -12.92
CA THR A 91 5.89 -2.70 -12.77
C THR A 91 6.41 -3.42 -14.00
N THR A 92 7.59 -3.03 -14.49
CA THR A 92 8.34 -3.78 -15.51
C THR A 92 8.90 -5.09 -14.93
N TYR A 93 9.36 -5.99 -15.79
CA TYR A 93 9.99 -7.23 -15.36
C TYR A 93 11.22 -6.95 -14.48
N GLU A 94 12.08 -6.03 -14.92
CA GLU A 94 13.31 -5.65 -14.22
C GLU A 94 13.00 -5.08 -12.82
N LEU A 95 11.98 -4.24 -12.73
CA LEU A 95 11.56 -3.68 -11.43
C LEU A 95 11.01 -4.77 -10.51
N ARG A 96 10.21 -5.72 -11.04
CA ARG A 96 9.70 -6.85 -10.25
C ARG A 96 10.84 -7.73 -9.74
N LEU A 97 11.84 -8.01 -10.58
CA LEU A 97 13.02 -8.78 -10.19
C LEU A 97 13.80 -8.06 -9.07
N ALA A 98 14.08 -6.78 -9.23
CA ALA A 98 14.77 -5.97 -8.22
C ALA A 98 14.00 -5.91 -6.88
N ILE A 99 12.67 -5.82 -6.92
CA ILE A 99 11.82 -5.88 -5.72
C ILE A 99 11.97 -7.23 -5.01
N LEU A 100 11.94 -8.34 -5.76
CA LEU A 100 12.11 -9.68 -5.21
C LEU A 100 13.49 -9.89 -4.59
N GLU A 101 14.55 -9.44 -5.25
CA GLU A 101 15.94 -9.51 -4.75
C GLU A 101 16.08 -8.73 -3.43
N SER A 102 15.66 -7.47 -3.42
CA SER A 102 15.68 -6.63 -2.21
C SER A 102 14.86 -7.25 -1.06
N LYS A 103 13.71 -7.86 -1.37
CA LYS A 103 12.86 -8.50 -0.37
C LYS A 103 13.48 -9.79 0.17
N ALA A 104 14.05 -10.63 -0.70
CA ALA A 104 14.76 -11.84 -0.32
C ALA A 104 15.96 -11.53 0.59
N GLU A 105 16.72 -10.48 0.27
CA GLU A 105 17.83 -10.00 1.10
C GLU A 105 17.36 -9.56 2.50
N LYS A 106 16.31 -8.72 2.57
CA LYS A 106 15.71 -8.29 3.85
C LYS A 106 15.22 -9.46 4.70
N MET A 107 14.70 -10.50 4.06
CA MET A 107 14.28 -11.74 4.71
C MET A 107 15.45 -12.67 5.05
N ARG A 108 16.68 -12.33 4.68
CA ARG A 108 17.89 -13.17 4.77
C ARG A 108 17.67 -14.55 4.14
N MET A 109 16.93 -14.58 3.04
CA MET A 109 16.60 -15.80 2.30
C MET A 109 17.59 -15.97 1.16
N ASN A 110 18.30 -17.11 1.15
CA ASN A 110 19.16 -17.49 0.02
C ASN A 110 18.29 -18.11 -1.10
N ALA A 111 17.63 -17.24 -1.87
CA ALA A 111 16.80 -17.68 -2.99
C ALA A 111 17.65 -17.79 -4.27
N PRO A 112 17.62 -18.95 -4.98
CA PRO A 112 18.27 -19.05 -6.28
C PRO A 112 17.71 -18.02 -7.27
N SER A 113 18.57 -17.36 -8.05
CA SER A 113 18.17 -16.33 -9.03
C SER A 113 17.08 -16.82 -9.98
N LYS A 114 17.15 -18.07 -10.42
CA LYS A 114 16.14 -18.69 -11.30
C LYS A 114 14.74 -18.72 -10.68
N VAL A 115 14.62 -18.82 -9.35
CA VAL A 115 13.32 -18.78 -8.66
C VAL A 115 12.77 -17.35 -8.67
N LEU A 116 13.61 -16.36 -8.39
CA LEU A 116 13.21 -14.95 -8.43
C LEU A 116 12.80 -14.52 -9.84
N GLU A 117 13.57 -14.89 -10.86
CA GLU A 117 13.27 -14.66 -12.27
C GLU A 117 11.93 -15.30 -12.67
N PHE A 118 11.70 -16.55 -12.26
CA PHE A 118 10.44 -17.26 -12.53
C PHE A 118 9.25 -16.53 -11.89
N LEU A 119 9.35 -16.10 -10.63
CA LEU A 119 8.30 -15.35 -9.94
C LEU A 119 8.06 -14.00 -10.63
N ALA A 120 9.12 -13.26 -10.98
CA ALA A 120 9.04 -11.97 -11.66
C ALA A 120 8.35 -12.09 -13.03
N HIS A 121 8.57 -13.21 -13.74
CA HIS A 121 7.95 -13.47 -15.03
C HIS A 121 6.49 -13.89 -14.90
N LYS A 122 6.14 -14.73 -13.93
CA LYS A 122 4.80 -15.31 -13.78
C LYS A 122 3.80 -14.39 -13.10
N ILE A 123 4.25 -13.56 -12.15
CA ILE A 123 3.36 -12.73 -11.36
C ILE A 123 3.50 -11.27 -11.81
N THR A 124 2.54 -10.86 -12.63
CA THR A 124 2.53 -9.53 -13.27
C THR A 124 1.43 -8.60 -12.75
N ALA A 125 0.48 -9.14 -11.97
CA ALA A 125 -0.73 -8.43 -11.58
C ALA A 125 -0.43 -7.26 -10.63
N ASN A 126 0.30 -7.50 -9.54
CA ASN A 126 0.68 -6.47 -8.58
C ASN A 126 1.82 -6.92 -7.66
N VAL A 127 2.46 -5.93 -7.00
CA VAL A 127 3.60 -6.17 -6.10
C VAL A 127 3.19 -6.95 -4.85
N ARG A 128 1.95 -6.79 -4.35
CA ARG A 128 1.47 -7.53 -3.16
C ARG A 128 1.39 -9.03 -3.43
N GLU A 129 0.91 -9.43 -4.63
CA GLU A 129 0.91 -10.84 -5.03
C GLU A 129 2.32 -11.38 -5.21
N LEU A 130 3.22 -10.58 -5.78
CA LEU A 130 4.62 -10.91 -5.97
C LEU A 130 5.31 -11.18 -4.62
N GLU A 131 5.17 -10.28 -3.66
CA GLU A 131 5.67 -10.46 -2.30
C GLU A 131 5.02 -11.66 -1.58
N GLY A 132 3.71 -11.83 -1.75
CA GLY A 132 2.97 -12.96 -1.21
C GLY A 132 3.49 -14.30 -1.74
N ALA A 133 3.86 -14.37 -3.03
CA ALA A 133 4.44 -15.58 -3.61
C ALA A 133 5.85 -15.87 -3.04
N LEU A 134 6.70 -14.86 -2.91
CA LEU A 134 8.01 -15.01 -2.29
C LEU A 134 7.88 -15.50 -0.84
N ASN A 135 6.97 -14.93 -0.06
CA ASN A 135 6.70 -15.36 1.31
C ASN A 135 6.26 -16.83 1.39
N ARG A 136 5.40 -17.28 0.45
CA ARG A 136 5.00 -18.70 0.38
C ARG A 136 6.16 -19.61 0.07
N VAL A 137 7.04 -19.24 -0.87
CA VAL A 137 8.27 -20.00 -1.19
C VAL A 137 9.17 -20.07 0.04
N ALA A 138 9.40 -18.96 0.73
CA ALA A 138 10.21 -18.91 1.94
C ALA A 138 9.67 -19.81 3.04
N ALA A 139 8.37 -19.75 3.30
CA ALA A 139 7.73 -20.61 4.30
C ALA A 139 7.82 -22.10 3.94
N HIS A 140 7.62 -22.44 2.66
CA HIS A 140 7.72 -23.82 2.18
C HIS A 140 9.14 -24.37 2.35
N THR A 141 10.17 -23.63 1.96
CA THR A 141 11.58 -24.07 2.11
C THR A 141 11.96 -24.26 3.58
N GLN A 142 11.49 -23.42 4.49
CA GLN A 142 11.73 -23.59 5.92
C GLN A 142 11.03 -24.83 6.50
N LEU A 143 9.84 -25.16 6.03
CA LEU A 143 9.07 -26.33 6.47
C LEU A 143 9.66 -27.62 5.91
N VAL A 144 9.98 -27.67 4.62
CA VAL A 144 10.54 -28.87 3.95
C VAL A 144 11.98 -29.10 4.38
N GLY A 145 12.83 -28.06 4.46
CA GLY A 145 14.20 -28.18 4.96
C GLY A 145 14.27 -28.79 6.38
N ARG A 146 13.38 -28.36 7.28
CA ARG A 146 13.27 -28.98 8.62
C ARG A 146 12.86 -30.46 8.59
N SER A 147 12.07 -30.88 7.61
CA SER A 147 11.63 -32.26 7.47
C SER A 147 12.75 -33.17 6.95
N GLU A 148 13.59 -32.68 6.05
CA GLU A 148 14.74 -33.41 5.52
C GLU A 148 15.86 -33.55 6.58
N GLU A 149 16.19 -32.48 7.30
CA GLU A 149 17.14 -32.56 8.43
C GLU A 149 16.70 -33.56 9.50
N ARG A 150 15.39 -33.64 9.79
CA ARG A 150 14.85 -34.65 10.72
C ARG A 150 14.92 -36.07 10.17
N ARG A 151 14.79 -36.27 8.84
CA ARG A 151 14.96 -37.60 8.22
C ARG A 151 16.41 -38.06 8.27
N VAL A 152 17.35 -37.21 7.85
CA VAL A 152 18.79 -37.53 7.88
C VAL A 152 19.25 -37.82 9.32
N GLY A 153 18.80 -37.02 10.29
CA GLY A 153 19.14 -37.25 11.71
C GLY A 153 18.58 -38.56 12.31
N LYS A 154 17.46 -39.07 11.79
CA LYS A 154 16.89 -40.37 12.20
C LYS A 154 17.63 -41.54 11.55
N GLU A 155 18.02 -41.43 10.29
CA GLU A 155 18.78 -42.49 9.60
C GLU A 155 20.20 -42.64 10.16
N CYS A 156 20.84 -41.55 10.60
CA CYS A 156 22.14 -41.64 11.28
C CYS A 156 22.08 -42.28 12.69
N ARG A 157 20.92 -42.17 13.40
CA ARG A 157 20.77 -42.77 14.73
C ARG A 157 20.41 -44.27 14.74
N SER A 158 19.97 -44.80 13.62
CA SER A 158 19.59 -46.23 13.50
C SER A 158 20.71 -47.14 13.02
N ARG A 159 21.93 -46.60 12.85
CA ARG A 159 23.11 -47.34 12.37
C ARG A 159 24.25 -47.46 13.40
N TRP A 160 23.96 -47.21 14.70
CA TRP A 160 24.92 -47.49 15.79
C TRP A 160 24.26 -48.33 16.87
#